data_a6cdac4447c09e4bf389fa40a9628459
#
_entry.id   a6cdac4447c09e4bf389fa40a9628459
#
_cell.length_a   1.000
_cell.length_b   1.000
_cell.length_c   1.000
_cell.angle_alpha   90.00
_cell.angle_beta   90.00
_cell.angle_gamma   90.00
#
_symmetry.space_group_name_H-M   'P 1'
#
loop_
_entity.id
_entity.type
_entity.pdbx_description
1 polymer ?
#
loop_
_entity_poly.entity_id
_entity_poly.type
_entity_poly.pdbx_seq_one_letter_code
_entity_poly.pdbx_strand_id
1 'polypeptide(L)'
;MSKLRTLLLLAFLSNAFFIYAQNVDNQAFNLKRIETNKKAMLILGGWALGNMAFSGIKVGNTEGVEKGFHQMNIGWNAFNLSIAALGYWGATKENPATFDGFNTMNEHYKLQKIFLLNTGLDVAYVVGGAYLIERSKTAEKSEQMKGFGQAVILNGAFLFIFDLGNYLIHNAQNDKLKMLLKGNEVGLSFHF
;
A
#
# COMPACT_ATOMS: atom_id res chain seq x y z
N MET A 1 7.77 21.17 53.47
CA MET A 1 7.68 21.75 52.11
C MET A 1 8.69 21.13 51.10
N SER A 2 9.84 20.62 51.53
CA SER A 2 10.83 20.02 50.63
C SER A 2 10.39 18.68 49.99
N LYS A 3 9.84 17.76 50.78
CA LYS A 3 9.43 16.41 50.29
C LYS A 3 8.35 16.47 49.19
N LEU A 4 7.37 17.41 49.34
CA LEU A 4 6.33 17.58 48.30
C LEU A 4 6.92 18.12 46.98
N ARG A 5 7.84 19.06 47.05
CA ARG A 5 8.54 19.57 45.87
C ARG A 5 9.36 18.48 45.16
N THR A 6 10.04 17.62 45.91
CA THR A 6 10.79 16.50 45.37
C THR A 6 9.87 15.47 44.68
N LEU A 7 8.72 15.15 45.31
CA LEU A 7 7.71 14.25 44.72
C LEU A 7 7.13 14.82 43.43
N LEU A 8 6.81 16.11 43.40
CA LEU A 8 6.32 16.77 42.17
C LEU A 8 7.36 16.80 41.05
N LEU A 9 8.65 17.04 41.37
CA LEU A 9 9.73 16.98 40.41
C LEU A 9 9.94 15.56 39.86
N LEU A 10 9.91 14.54 40.71
CA LEU A 10 10.03 13.15 40.28
C LEU A 10 8.83 12.74 39.39
N ALA A 11 7.62 13.15 39.74
CA ALA A 11 6.44 12.92 38.92
C ALA A 11 6.53 13.64 37.57
N PHE A 12 7.05 14.88 37.52
CA PHE A 12 7.25 15.61 36.28
C PHE A 12 8.33 14.97 35.39
N LEU A 13 9.45 14.58 35.98
CA LEU A 13 10.53 13.89 35.27
C LEU A 13 10.09 12.54 34.72
N SER A 14 9.33 11.74 35.49
CA SER A 14 8.79 10.46 35.01
C SER A 14 7.85 10.66 33.81
N ASN A 15 6.97 11.64 33.86
CA ASN A 15 6.11 11.95 32.73
C ASN A 15 6.90 12.38 31.48
N ALA A 16 7.97 13.17 31.64
CA ALA A 16 8.82 13.59 30.53
C ALA A 16 9.53 12.38 29.90
N PHE A 17 10.03 11.42 30.68
CA PHE A 17 10.61 10.17 30.17
C PHE A 17 9.58 9.30 29.43
N PHE A 18 8.36 9.18 29.95
CA PHE A 18 7.30 8.43 29.26
C PHE A 18 6.94 9.05 27.90
N ILE A 19 6.77 10.37 27.83
CA ILE A 19 6.48 11.07 26.58
C ILE A 19 7.62 10.89 25.56
N TYR A 20 8.87 10.96 26.01
CA TYR A 20 10.03 10.77 25.14
C TYR A 20 10.12 9.34 24.60
N ALA A 21 10.00 8.33 25.45
CA ALA A 21 10.04 6.91 25.06
C ALA A 21 8.94 6.59 24.03
N GLN A 22 7.75 7.11 24.22
CA GLN A 22 6.60 6.95 23.35
C GLN A 22 6.80 7.56 21.96
N ASN A 23 7.39 8.75 21.90
CA ASN A 23 7.70 9.38 20.61
C ASN A 23 8.73 8.58 19.82
N VAL A 24 9.72 7.98 20.48
CA VAL A 24 10.72 7.09 19.85
C VAL A 24 10.05 5.86 19.26
N ASP A 25 9.11 5.23 19.98
CA ASP A 25 8.40 4.05 19.52
C ASP A 25 7.46 4.34 18.34
N ASN A 26 6.74 5.47 18.37
CA ASN A 26 5.92 5.94 17.25
C ASN A 26 6.77 6.22 16.02
N GLN A 27 7.91 6.88 16.20
CA GLN A 27 8.84 7.17 15.11
C GLN A 27 9.38 5.90 14.46
N ALA A 28 9.81 4.91 15.25
CA ALA A 28 10.31 3.64 14.76
C ALA A 28 9.23 2.86 13.99
N PHE A 29 7.98 2.87 14.48
CA PHE A 29 6.84 2.25 13.79
C PHE A 29 6.56 2.92 12.46
N ASN A 30 6.48 4.25 12.42
CA ASN A 30 6.24 5.00 11.18
C ASN A 30 7.37 4.87 10.17
N LEU A 31 8.62 4.85 10.62
CA LEU A 31 9.76 4.59 9.74
C LEU A 31 9.60 3.25 9.02
N LYS A 32 9.27 2.18 9.76
CA LYS A 32 9.04 0.85 9.18
C LYS A 32 7.85 0.86 8.20
N ARG A 33 6.74 1.53 8.54
CA ARG A 33 5.57 1.67 7.68
C ARG A 33 5.93 2.36 6.36
N ILE A 34 6.63 3.50 6.43
CA ILE A 34 7.07 4.28 5.27
C ILE A 34 8.02 3.46 4.37
N GLU A 35 9.01 2.79 4.97
CA GLU A 35 9.94 1.94 4.21
C GLU A 35 9.25 0.76 3.55
N THR A 36 8.29 0.13 4.22
CA THR A 36 7.50 -0.96 3.64
C THR A 36 6.72 -0.45 2.43
N ASN A 37 6.07 0.73 2.54
CA ASN A 37 5.35 1.34 1.43
C ASN A 37 6.28 1.71 0.26
N LYS A 38 7.47 2.27 0.53
CA LYS A 38 8.47 2.54 -0.53
C LYS A 38 8.88 1.26 -1.27
N LYS A 39 9.13 0.17 -0.55
CA LYS A 39 9.46 -1.13 -1.16
C LYS A 39 8.31 -1.66 -2.02
N ALA A 40 7.08 -1.53 -1.54
CA ALA A 40 5.91 -1.89 -2.34
C ALA A 40 5.86 -1.10 -3.65
N MET A 41 6.05 0.22 -3.60
CA MET A 41 6.06 1.05 -4.81
C MET A 41 7.20 0.69 -5.77
N LEU A 42 8.38 0.31 -5.27
CA LEU A 42 9.47 -0.17 -6.12
C LEU A 42 9.14 -1.50 -6.80
N ILE A 43 8.46 -2.42 -6.12
CA ILE A 43 7.99 -3.70 -6.69
C ILE A 43 6.97 -3.43 -7.79
N LEU A 44 5.98 -2.58 -7.53
CA LEU A 44 4.96 -2.20 -8.52
C LEU A 44 5.59 -1.50 -9.74
N GLY A 45 6.51 -0.57 -9.50
CA GLY A 45 7.24 0.13 -10.55
C GLY A 45 8.12 -0.80 -11.38
N GLY A 46 8.82 -1.74 -10.75
CA GLY A 46 9.62 -2.77 -11.42
C GLY A 46 8.77 -3.68 -12.31
N TRP A 47 7.63 -4.15 -11.81
CA TRP A 47 6.65 -4.90 -12.61
C TRP A 47 6.19 -4.10 -13.83
N ALA A 48 5.80 -2.84 -13.60
CA ALA A 48 5.29 -1.98 -14.66
C ALA A 48 6.35 -1.72 -15.75
N LEU A 49 7.57 -1.36 -15.36
CA LEU A 49 8.68 -1.12 -16.28
C LEU A 49 9.05 -2.37 -17.08
N GLY A 50 9.13 -3.54 -16.39
CA GLY A 50 9.43 -4.82 -17.07
C GLY A 50 8.39 -5.17 -18.13
N ASN A 51 7.09 -5.04 -17.79
CA ASN A 51 5.99 -5.30 -18.72
C ASN A 51 5.96 -4.31 -19.89
N MET A 52 6.19 -3.02 -19.62
CA MET A 52 6.26 -2.00 -20.68
C MET A 52 7.43 -2.24 -21.62
N ALA A 53 8.60 -2.55 -21.09
CA ALA A 53 9.78 -2.84 -21.89
C ALA A 53 9.57 -4.08 -22.78
N PHE A 54 9.10 -5.19 -22.18
CA PHE A 54 8.78 -6.41 -22.91
C PHE A 54 7.75 -6.17 -24.02
N SER A 55 6.64 -5.54 -23.69
CA SER A 55 5.56 -5.28 -24.64
C SER A 55 5.94 -4.22 -25.69
N GLY A 56 6.77 -3.24 -25.32
CA GLY A 56 7.29 -2.24 -26.25
C GLY A 56 8.15 -2.84 -27.35
N ILE A 57 8.97 -3.85 -27.01
CA ILE A 57 9.78 -4.58 -28.00
C ILE A 57 8.90 -5.44 -28.93
N LYS A 58 7.85 -6.04 -28.38
CA LYS A 58 7.01 -7.01 -29.08
C LYS A 58 5.92 -6.38 -29.95
N VAL A 59 5.32 -5.28 -29.54
CA VAL A 59 4.11 -4.70 -30.16
C VAL A 59 4.29 -4.36 -31.66
N GLY A 60 5.49 -3.99 -32.05
CA GLY A 60 5.80 -3.67 -33.47
C GLY A 60 5.93 -4.88 -34.38
N ASN A 61 6.18 -6.06 -33.81
CA ASN A 61 6.46 -7.29 -34.54
C ASN A 61 5.37 -8.36 -34.35
N THR A 62 4.23 -8.00 -33.80
CA THR A 62 3.12 -8.90 -33.54
C THR A 62 1.83 -8.39 -34.17
N GLU A 63 0.90 -9.30 -34.42
CA GLU A 63 -0.42 -9.00 -35.00
C GLU A 63 -1.55 -9.63 -34.17
N GLY A 64 -2.78 -9.32 -34.51
CA GLY A 64 -3.97 -9.94 -33.95
C GLY A 64 -4.06 -9.85 -32.43
N VAL A 65 -4.28 -11.00 -31.78
CA VAL A 65 -4.44 -11.13 -30.34
C VAL A 65 -3.19 -10.69 -29.60
N GLU A 66 -2.01 -11.08 -30.06
CA GLU A 66 -0.74 -10.77 -29.40
C GLU A 66 -0.46 -9.26 -29.43
N LYS A 67 -0.71 -8.61 -30.57
CA LYS A 67 -0.60 -7.15 -30.67
C LYS A 67 -1.55 -6.44 -29.68
N GLY A 68 -2.81 -6.88 -29.63
CA GLY A 68 -3.78 -6.36 -28.66
C GLY A 68 -3.29 -6.51 -27.24
N PHE A 69 -2.77 -7.69 -26.86
CA PHE A 69 -2.19 -7.94 -25.55
C PHE A 69 -1.09 -6.91 -25.21
N HIS A 70 -0.12 -6.73 -26.10
CA HIS A 70 1.00 -5.81 -25.86
C HIS A 70 0.56 -4.35 -25.78
N GLN A 71 -0.38 -3.92 -26.62
CA GLN A 71 -0.95 -2.57 -26.56
C GLN A 71 -1.60 -2.28 -25.20
N MET A 72 -2.46 -3.20 -24.74
CA MET A 72 -3.14 -3.05 -23.46
C MET A 72 -2.16 -3.13 -22.28
N ASN A 73 -1.18 -4.05 -22.36
CA ASN A 73 -0.19 -4.21 -21.31
C ASN A 73 0.70 -2.97 -21.14
N ILE A 74 1.07 -2.28 -22.23
CA ILE A 74 1.79 -0.99 -22.15
C ILE A 74 0.91 0.06 -21.47
N GLY A 75 -0.32 0.25 -21.93
CA GLY A 75 -1.21 1.27 -21.38
C GLY A 75 -1.52 1.05 -19.88
N TRP A 76 -1.81 -0.20 -19.50
CA TRP A 76 -2.08 -0.58 -18.12
C TRP A 76 -0.88 -0.32 -17.22
N ASN A 77 0.29 -0.74 -17.66
CA ASN A 77 1.51 -0.58 -16.86
C ASN A 77 2.04 0.86 -16.85
N ALA A 78 1.74 1.69 -17.84
CA ALA A 78 2.00 3.13 -17.75
C ALA A 78 1.20 3.77 -16.60
N PHE A 79 -0.06 3.34 -16.40
CA PHE A 79 -0.87 3.76 -15.26
C PHE A 79 -0.29 3.25 -13.93
N ASN A 80 0.06 1.96 -13.84
CA ASN A 80 0.69 1.37 -12.65
C ASN A 80 2.01 2.07 -12.31
N LEU A 81 2.84 2.39 -13.30
CA LEU A 81 4.08 3.12 -13.09
C LEU A 81 3.85 4.52 -12.52
N SER A 82 2.80 5.20 -12.99
CA SER A 82 2.42 6.52 -12.45
C SER A 82 2.01 6.42 -10.97
N ILE A 83 1.22 5.41 -10.61
CA ILE A 83 0.85 5.14 -9.21
C ILE A 83 2.11 4.85 -8.38
N ALA A 84 2.99 3.98 -8.87
CA ALA A 84 4.22 3.62 -8.18
C ALA A 84 5.13 4.84 -7.94
N ALA A 85 5.31 5.68 -8.97
CA ALA A 85 6.11 6.89 -8.87
C ALA A 85 5.53 7.90 -7.88
N LEU A 86 4.23 8.18 -7.95
CA LEU A 86 3.54 9.10 -7.04
C LEU A 86 3.52 8.56 -5.61
N GLY A 87 3.27 7.26 -5.43
CA GLY A 87 3.26 6.61 -4.12
C GLY A 87 4.65 6.60 -3.48
N TYR A 88 5.69 6.30 -4.25
CA TYR A 88 7.08 6.37 -3.78
C TYR A 88 7.47 7.81 -3.40
N TRP A 89 7.19 8.75 -4.29
CA TRP A 89 7.48 10.16 -4.04
C TRP A 89 6.74 10.70 -2.80
N GLY A 90 5.45 10.37 -2.65
CA GLY A 90 4.67 10.71 -1.46
C GLY A 90 5.32 10.16 -0.18
N ALA A 91 5.68 8.88 -0.19
CA ALA A 91 6.35 8.23 0.94
C ALA A 91 7.72 8.84 1.29
N THR A 92 8.44 9.42 0.31
CA THR A 92 9.71 10.14 0.58
C THR A 92 9.52 11.47 1.29
N LYS A 93 8.32 12.05 1.24
CA LYS A 93 7.99 13.32 1.89
C LYS A 93 7.53 13.14 3.34
N GLU A 94 7.16 11.93 3.72
CA GLU A 94 6.75 11.65 5.09
C GLU A 94 7.93 11.72 6.06
N ASN A 95 7.77 12.47 7.16
CA ASN A 95 8.73 12.49 8.25
C ASN A 95 8.18 11.64 9.41
N PRO A 96 8.80 10.48 9.74
CA PRO A 96 8.30 9.59 10.78
C PRO A 96 8.22 10.21 12.17
N ALA A 97 9.01 11.28 12.44
CA ALA A 97 9.05 11.96 13.72
C ALA A 97 7.85 12.91 13.96
N THR A 98 7.06 13.23 12.93
CA THR A 98 5.94 14.18 13.04
C THR A 98 4.61 13.49 13.38
N PHE A 99 4.57 12.16 13.43
CA PHE A 99 3.35 11.40 13.71
C PHE A 99 3.21 11.13 15.21
N ASP A 100 2.17 11.67 15.82
CA ASP A 100 1.69 11.25 17.14
C ASP A 100 0.98 9.89 17.07
N GLY A 101 0.49 9.37 18.20
CA GLY A 101 -0.18 8.07 18.25
C GLY A 101 -1.44 8.00 17.40
N PHE A 102 -2.26 9.06 17.38
CA PHE A 102 -3.48 9.11 16.58
C PHE A 102 -3.18 9.14 15.08
N ASN A 103 -2.27 10.00 14.65
CA ASN A 103 -1.86 10.10 13.25
C ASN A 103 -1.15 8.82 12.78
N THR A 104 -0.34 8.18 13.64
CA THR A 104 0.28 6.88 13.38
C THR A 104 -0.79 5.82 13.09
N MET A 105 -1.80 5.72 13.93
CA MET A 105 -2.93 4.79 13.76
C MET A 105 -3.70 5.08 12.47
N ASN A 106 -4.03 6.34 12.23
CA ASN A 106 -4.82 6.74 11.07
C ASN A 106 -4.12 6.41 9.74
N GLU A 107 -2.83 6.78 9.60
CA GLU A 107 -2.07 6.50 8.38
C GLU A 107 -1.81 4.99 8.20
N HIS A 108 -1.63 4.24 9.27
CA HIS A 108 -1.48 2.80 9.20
C HIS A 108 -2.75 2.11 8.67
N TYR A 109 -3.93 2.42 9.24
CA TYR A 109 -5.19 1.85 8.79
C TYR A 109 -5.64 2.38 7.42
N LYS A 110 -5.26 3.60 7.06
CA LYS A 110 -5.49 4.16 5.73
C LYS A 110 -4.81 3.32 4.64
N LEU A 111 -3.52 2.96 4.82
CA LEU A 111 -2.82 2.07 3.90
C LEU A 111 -3.49 0.71 3.80
N GLN A 112 -3.87 0.09 4.92
CA GLN A 112 -4.58 -1.19 4.90
C GLN A 112 -5.90 -1.11 4.12
N LYS A 113 -6.69 -0.04 4.33
CA LYS A 113 -7.95 0.17 3.60
C LYS A 113 -7.71 0.31 2.09
N ILE A 114 -6.67 1.04 1.68
CA ILE A 114 -6.32 1.22 0.27
C ILE A 114 -5.96 -0.13 -0.35
N PHE A 115 -5.06 -0.90 0.24
CA PHE A 115 -4.67 -2.20 -0.28
C PHE A 115 -5.84 -3.20 -0.30
N LEU A 116 -6.67 -3.23 0.74
CA LEU A 116 -7.83 -4.11 0.77
C LEU A 116 -8.89 -3.73 -0.29
N LEU A 117 -9.14 -2.43 -0.49
CA LEU A 117 -10.03 -1.94 -1.55
C LEU A 117 -9.49 -2.33 -2.93
N ASN A 118 -8.19 -2.11 -3.17
CA ASN A 118 -7.54 -2.49 -4.42
C ASN A 118 -7.63 -3.99 -4.67
N THR A 119 -7.39 -4.84 -3.66
CA THR A 119 -7.59 -6.30 -3.77
C THR A 119 -8.97 -6.64 -4.31
N GLY A 120 -10.02 -5.94 -3.87
CA GLY A 120 -11.38 -6.11 -4.40
C GLY A 120 -11.51 -5.65 -5.87
N LEU A 121 -10.89 -4.52 -6.22
CA LEU A 121 -10.86 -4.04 -7.61
C LEU A 121 -10.09 -4.98 -8.53
N ASP A 122 -9.03 -5.62 -8.05
CA ASP A 122 -8.23 -6.56 -8.84
C ASP A 122 -9.01 -7.81 -9.22
N VAL A 123 -9.87 -8.30 -8.34
CA VAL A 123 -10.84 -9.36 -8.68
C VAL A 123 -11.76 -8.89 -9.82
N ALA A 124 -12.26 -7.67 -9.74
CA ALA A 124 -13.10 -7.11 -10.80
C ALA A 124 -12.34 -6.96 -12.12
N TYR A 125 -11.04 -6.63 -12.09
CA TYR A 125 -10.20 -6.60 -13.30
C TYR A 125 -10.04 -8.00 -13.91
N VAL A 126 -9.78 -9.03 -13.12
CA VAL A 126 -9.68 -10.41 -13.63
C VAL A 126 -11.00 -10.85 -14.26
N VAL A 127 -12.13 -10.60 -13.60
CA VAL A 127 -13.48 -10.91 -14.13
C VAL A 127 -13.77 -10.08 -15.39
N GLY A 128 -13.44 -8.79 -15.40
CA GLY A 128 -13.59 -7.91 -16.55
C GLY A 128 -12.76 -8.35 -17.74
N GLY A 129 -11.51 -8.80 -17.50
CA GLY A 129 -10.66 -9.38 -18.53
C GLY A 129 -11.24 -10.67 -19.13
N ALA A 130 -11.78 -11.56 -18.29
CA ALA A 130 -12.48 -12.76 -18.75
C ALA A 130 -13.74 -12.40 -19.58
N TYR A 131 -14.48 -11.41 -19.14
CA TYR A 131 -15.62 -10.88 -19.91
C TYR A 131 -15.20 -10.33 -21.27
N LEU A 132 -14.10 -9.59 -21.36
CA LEU A 132 -13.56 -9.10 -22.63
C LEU A 132 -13.20 -10.25 -23.58
N ILE A 133 -12.60 -11.33 -23.08
CA ILE A 133 -12.29 -12.53 -23.86
C ILE A 133 -13.59 -13.19 -24.38
N GLU A 134 -14.58 -13.33 -23.52
CA GLU A 134 -15.87 -13.91 -23.96
C GLU A 134 -16.55 -13.02 -24.99
N ARG A 135 -16.63 -11.73 -24.73
CA ARG A 135 -17.24 -10.75 -25.64
C ARG A 135 -16.50 -10.66 -26.98
N SER A 136 -15.20 -10.96 -27.01
CA SER A 136 -14.43 -10.95 -28.25
C SER A 136 -14.96 -11.92 -29.31
N LYS A 137 -15.61 -13.00 -28.93
CA LYS A 137 -16.15 -14.02 -29.86
C LYS A 137 -17.18 -13.47 -30.86
N THR A 138 -17.84 -12.37 -30.51
CA THR A 138 -18.88 -11.73 -31.32
C THR A 138 -18.54 -10.28 -31.69
N ALA A 139 -17.35 -9.80 -31.36
CA ALA A 139 -16.95 -8.42 -31.59
C ALA A 139 -16.32 -8.24 -32.97
N GLU A 140 -16.50 -7.05 -33.57
CA GLU A 140 -15.86 -6.70 -34.85
C GLU A 140 -14.33 -6.72 -34.76
N LYS A 141 -13.75 -6.20 -33.63
CA LYS A 141 -12.32 -6.25 -33.34
C LYS A 141 -11.99 -7.41 -32.39
N SER A 142 -12.39 -8.61 -32.76
CA SER A 142 -12.31 -9.83 -31.96
C SER A 142 -10.92 -10.09 -31.38
N GLU A 143 -9.88 -10.10 -32.21
CA GLU A 143 -8.52 -10.41 -31.80
C GLU A 143 -7.94 -9.36 -30.82
N GLN A 144 -8.14 -8.08 -31.12
CA GLN A 144 -7.68 -7.00 -30.24
C GLN A 144 -8.34 -7.07 -28.89
N MET A 145 -9.68 -7.27 -28.85
CA MET A 145 -10.44 -7.37 -27.61
C MET A 145 -10.02 -8.58 -26.78
N LYS A 146 -9.74 -9.72 -27.42
CA LYS A 146 -9.22 -10.91 -26.76
C LYS A 146 -7.84 -10.64 -26.14
N GLY A 147 -6.94 -9.99 -26.88
CA GLY A 147 -5.62 -9.60 -26.38
C GLY A 147 -5.72 -8.63 -25.18
N PHE A 148 -6.62 -7.66 -25.25
CA PHE A 148 -6.90 -6.75 -24.14
C PHE A 148 -7.34 -7.51 -22.88
N GLY A 149 -8.29 -8.43 -23.02
CA GLY A 149 -8.78 -9.25 -21.91
C GLY A 149 -7.65 -10.07 -21.25
N GLN A 150 -6.77 -10.67 -22.06
CA GLN A 150 -5.61 -11.43 -21.53
C GLN A 150 -4.64 -10.54 -20.75
N ALA A 151 -4.35 -9.34 -21.24
CA ALA A 151 -3.47 -8.39 -20.56
C ALA A 151 -4.08 -7.90 -19.23
N VAL A 152 -5.40 -7.64 -19.22
CA VAL A 152 -6.13 -7.23 -17.99
C VAL A 152 -6.12 -8.34 -16.94
N ILE A 153 -6.32 -9.61 -17.35
CA ILE A 153 -6.23 -10.75 -16.43
C ILE A 153 -4.82 -10.86 -15.84
N LEU A 154 -3.78 -10.78 -16.67
CA LEU A 154 -2.39 -10.88 -16.21
C LEU A 154 -2.08 -9.80 -15.15
N ASN A 155 -2.40 -8.55 -15.46
CA ASN A 155 -2.14 -7.44 -14.56
C ASN A 155 -3.03 -7.48 -13.31
N GLY A 156 -4.31 -7.81 -13.45
CA GLY A 156 -5.22 -7.97 -12.31
C GLY A 156 -4.80 -9.08 -11.37
N ALA A 157 -4.34 -10.22 -11.88
CA ALA A 157 -3.81 -11.31 -11.07
C ALA A 157 -2.53 -10.92 -10.30
N PHE A 158 -1.61 -10.22 -10.95
CA PHE A 158 -0.43 -9.68 -10.26
C PHE A 158 -0.83 -8.68 -9.18
N LEU A 159 -1.67 -7.71 -9.51
CA LEU A 159 -2.12 -6.69 -8.56
C LEU A 159 -2.85 -7.30 -7.37
N PHE A 160 -3.69 -8.31 -7.59
CA PHE A 160 -4.36 -9.04 -6.50
C PHE A 160 -3.35 -9.62 -5.49
N ILE A 161 -2.31 -10.30 -5.97
CA ILE A 161 -1.28 -10.87 -5.10
C ILE A 161 -0.49 -9.75 -4.41
N PHE A 162 -0.19 -8.69 -5.14
CA PHE A 162 0.54 -7.53 -4.64
C PHE A 162 -0.23 -6.78 -3.55
N ASP A 163 -1.48 -6.42 -3.81
CA ASP A 163 -2.29 -5.62 -2.88
C ASP A 163 -2.72 -6.44 -1.66
N LEU A 164 -3.12 -7.71 -1.84
CA LEU A 164 -3.42 -8.61 -0.74
C LEU A 164 -2.18 -8.86 0.12
N GLY A 165 -1.02 -9.08 -0.50
CA GLY A 165 0.25 -9.27 0.20
C GLY A 165 0.62 -8.04 1.05
N ASN A 166 0.51 -6.84 0.49
CA ASN A 166 0.77 -5.61 1.22
C ASN A 166 -0.25 -5.37 2.35
N TYR A 167 -1.54 -5.66 2.13
CA TYR A 167 -2.54 -5.65 3.19
C TYR A 167 -2.13 -6.56 4.36
N LEU A 168 -1.75 -7.82 4.08
CA LEU A 168 -1.36 -8.77 5.10
C LEU A 168 -0.09 -8.34 5.86
N ILE A 169 0.91 -7.78 5.16
CA ILE A 169 2.13 -7.24 5.77
C ILE A 169 1.80 -6.10 6.76
N HIS A 170 0.92 -5.19 6.38
CA HIS A 170 0.48 -4.11 7.28
C HIS A 170 -0.40 -4.64 8.40
N ASN A 171 -1.32 -5.56 8.12
CA ASN A 171 -2.20 -6.15 9.12
C ASN A 171 -1.43 -6.90 10.22
N ALA A 172 -0.35 -7.58 9.87
CA ALA A 172 0.53 -8.26 10.84
C ALA A 172 1.20 -7.29 11.85
N GLN A 173 1.18 -5.99 11.59
CA GLN A 173 1.72 -4.97 12.49
C GLN A 173 0.66 -4.38 13.45
N ASN A 174 -0.61 -4.78 13.33
CA ASN A 174 -1.71 -4.22 14.12
C ASN A 174 -1.53 -4.45 15.63
N ASP A 175 -1.03 -5.61 16.05
CA ASP A 175 -0.83 -5.89 17.47
C ASP A 175 0.29 -5.04 18.07
N LYS A 176 1.36 -4.79 17.31
CA LYS A 176 2.40 -3.86 17.71
C LYS A 176 1.83 -2.44 17.85
N LEU A 177 1.01 -1.99 16.90
CA LEU A 177 0.35 -0.68 16.97
C LEU A 177 -0.55 -0.58 18.20
N LYS A 178 -1.37 -1.60 18.49
CA LYS A 178 -2.21 -1.63 19.68
C LYS A 178 -1.41 -1.55 20.97
N MET A 179 -0.26 -2.24 21.05
CA MET A 179 0.63 -2.15 22.23
C MET A 179 1.19 -0.73 22.40
N LEU A 180 1.62 -0.09 21.30
CA LEU A 180 2.10 1.30 21.31
C LEU A 180 1.01 2.26 21.82
N LEU A 181 -0.23 2.08 21.39
CA LEU A 181 -1.35 2.94 21.77
C LEU A 181 -1.81 2.70 23.22
N LYS A 182 -1.78 1.46 23.71
CA LYS A 182 -2.10 1.13 25.11
C LYS A 182 -1.12 1.73 26.11
N GLY A 183 0.15 1.87 25.75
CA GLY A 183 1.15 2.58 26.54
C GLY A 183 0.81 4.07 26.73
N ASN A 184 -0.12 4.62 25.92
CA ASN A 184 -0.59 5.99 25.95
C ASN A 184 -1.78 6.19 26.89
N GLU A 185 -2.45 5.11 27.30
CA GLU A 185 -3.61 5.19 28.21
C GLU A 185 -3.16 5.04 29.66
N VAL A 186 -2.71 6.12 30.27
CA VAL A 186 -2.76 6.26 31.74
C VAL A 186 -4.21 6.63 32.07
N GLY A 187 -5.10 5.66 31.96
CA GLY A 187 -6.50 5.80 32.36
C GLY A 187 -6.68 5.38 33.80
N LEU A 188 -7.08 6.29 34.69
CA LEU A 188 -7.69 5.96 35.94
C LEU A 188 -9.13 5.47 35.64
N SER A 189 -9.33 4.16 35.60
CA SER A 189 -10.69 3.61 35.56
C SER A 189 -11.24 3.53 36.99
N PHE A 190 -12.23 4.35 37.32
CA PHE A 190 -13.03 4.18 38.51
C PHE A 190 -14.21 3.25 38.18
N HIS A 191 -14.24 2.06 38.76
CA HIS A 191 -15.44 1.21 38.77
C HIS A 191 -16.31 1.63 39.92
N PHE A 192 -17.53 2.09 39.64
CA PHE A 192 -18.58 2.35 40.63
C PHE A 192 -19.48 1.12 40.75
#